data_e00812920ab80877edb82254c0295dd6
#
_entry.id   e00812920ab80877edb82254c0295dd6
#
_cell.length_a   1.000
_cell.length_b   1.000
_cell.length_c   1.000
_cell.angle_alpha   90.00
_cell.angle_beta   90.00
_cell.angle_gamma   90.00
#
_symmetry.space_group_name_H-M   'P 1'
#
loop_
_entity.id
_entity.type
_entity.pdbx_description
1 polymer ?
#
loop_
_entity_poly.entity_id
_entity_poly.type
_entity_poly.pdbx_seq_one_letter_code
_entity_poly.pdbx_strand_id
1 'polypeptide(L)'
;MQRVSDRIDSLNAELSEQFLLSCAQKIEQLEQKIEPKIITKVVERCSSKKKSVKKRSKTIDGKLRVGAVENIRLVKEKIAYDARIDTGADFSSVGVYNIKTFERDSENWVRFSLQDDDAATRFEYPIFDTIRIKVSSTETADRIEIKMDIEMGGVKYKNQIFNLADRSHLKYQLLIGRSFLRDIAVVDVSRRNLQRPK
;
A
#
# COMPACT_ATOMS: atom_id res chain seq x y z
N MET A 1 44.78 -22.20 40.58
CA MET A 1 43.44 -21.81 40.06
C MET A 1 43.20 -22.32 38.61
N GLN A 2 44.16 -22.34 37.73
CA GLN A 2 44.02 -22.79 36.31
C GLN A 2 43.46 -24.22 36.16
N ARG A 3 43.97 -25.18 36.90
CA ARG A 3 43.53 -26.60 36.83
C ARG A 3 42.04 -26.85 37.18
N VAL A 4 41.41 -25.97 37.93
CA VAL A 4 39.98 -26.10 38.30
C VAL A 4 39.09 -25.53 37.16
N SER A 5 39.54 -24.44 36.51
CA SER A 5 38.84 -23.88 35.34
C SER A 5 38.85 -24.85 34.18
N ASP A 6 40.00 -25.45 33.84
CA ASP A 6 40.14 -26.42 32.74
C ASP A 6 39.23 -27.65 32.93
N ARG A 7 39.05 -28.05 34.22
CA ARG A 7 38.21 -29.19 34.55
C ARG A 7 36.70 -28.88 34.48
N ILE A 8 36.32 -27.64 34.76
CA ILE A 8 34.93 -27.14 34.62
C ILE A 8 34.58 -27.05 33.11
N ASP A 9 35.50 -26.55 32.31
CA ASP A 9 35.28 -26.42 30.86
C ASP A 9 35.16 -27.79 30.17
N SER A 10 35.99 -28.78 30.60
CA SER A 10 35.90 -30.19 30.14
C SER A 10 34.55 -30.82 30.54
N LEU A 11 34.09 -30.65 31.78
CA LEU A 11 32.83 -31.19 32.25
C LEU A 11 31.61 -30.55 31.54
N ASN A 12 31.67 -29.26 31.25
CA ASN A 12 30.62 -28.55 30.49
C ASN A 12 30.55 -29.03 29.03
N ALA A 13 31.70 -29.32 28.41
CA ALA A 13 31.77 -29.89 27.06
C ALA A 13 31.15 -31.30 27.01
N GLU A 14 31.51 -32.18 27.96
CA GLU A 14 30.96 -33.55 28.07
C GLU A 14 29.44 -33.53 28.34
N LEU A 15 28.97 -32.61 29.20
CA LEU A 15 27.53 -32.46 29.48
C LEU A 15 26.73 -31.99 28.26
N SER A 16 27.30 -31.07 27.48
CA SER A 16 26.67 -30.57 26.26
C SER A 16 26.60 -31.63 25.16
N GLU A 17 27.63 -32.46 25.02
CA GLU A 17 27.63 -33.60 24.07
C GLU A 17 26.60 -34.67 24.45
N GLN A 18 26.53 -35.04 25.73
CA GLN A 18 25.51 -35.98 26.21
C GLN A 18 24.09 -35.46 26.05
N PHE A 19 23.88 -34.18 26.24
CA PHE A 19 22.55 -33.54 26.01
C PHE A 19 22.16 -33.55 24.55
N LEU A 20 23.07 -33.22 23.64
CA LEU A 20 22.84 -33.28 22.18
C LEU A 20 22.56 -34.69 21.69
N LEU A 21 23.28 -35.70 22.18
CA LEU A 21 23.04 -37.10 21.85
C LEU A 21 21.65 -37.57 22.34
N SER A 22 21.28 -37.19 23.57
CA SER A 22 19.96 -37.50 24.12
C SER A 22 18.83 -36.85 23.33
N CYS A 23 18.99 -35.59 22.91
CA CYS A 23 18.01 -34.89 22.07
C CYS A 23 17.89 -35.54 20.66
N ALA A 24 19.01 -35.93 20.05
CA ALA A 24 19.01 -36.59 18.74
C ALA A 24 18.28 -37.93 18.80
N GLN A 25 18.56 -38.77 19.82
CA GLN A 25 17.85 -40.03 20.01
C GLN A 25 16.35 -39.86 20.25
N LYS A 26 15.95 -38.79 20.96
CA LYS A 26 14.55 -38.50 21.22
C LYS A 26 13.81 -38.02 19.97
N ILE A 27 14.49 -37.27 19.09
CA ILE A 27 13.98 -36.85 17.78
C ILE A 27 13.78 -38.08 16.89
N GLU A 28 14.76 -38.97 16.80
CA GLU A 28 14.67 -40.18 16.01
C GLU A 28 13.57 -41.14 16.48
N GLN A 29 13.36 -41.26 17.80
CA GLN A 29 12.22 -41.99 18.38
C GLN A 29 10.86 -41.35 18.07
N LEU A 30 10.80 -40.05 17.96
CA LEU A 30 9.59 -39.32 17.58
C LEU A 30 9.28 -39.47 16.08
N GLU A 31 10.30 -39.46 15.24
CA GLU A 31 10.17 -39.72 13.80
C GLU A 31 9.68 -41.12 13.48
N GLN A 32 10.16 -42.14 14.23
CA GLN A 32 9.70 -43.51 14.08
C GLN A 32 8.24 -43.72 14.58
N LYS A 33 7.75 -42.88 15.49
CA LYS A 33 6.37 -42.97 16.01
C LYS A 33 5.35 -42.23 15.12
N ILE A 34 5.80 -41.39 14.21
CA ILE A 34 4.91 -40.73 13.26
C ILE A 34 4.60 -41.72 12.13
N GLU A 35 3.50 -42.45 12.25
CA GLU A 35 3.04 -43.35 11.18
C GLU A 35 2.91 -42.56 9.86
N PRO A 36 3.45 -43.09 8.75
CA PRO A 36 3.38 -42.45 7.44
C PRO A 36 1.91 -42.15 7.00
N LYS A 37 0.94 -42.90 7.55
CA LYS A 37 -0.50 -42.67 7.36
C LYS A 37 -0.99 -41.31 7.92
N ILE A 38 -0.33 -40.75 8.94
CA ILE A 38 -0.72 -39.44 9.49
C ILE A 38 -0.25 -38.33 8.57
N ILE A 39 0.96 -38.45 8.01
CA ILE A 39 1.52 -37.47 7.06
C ILE A 39 0.67 -37.45 5.79
N THR A 40 0.30 -38.61 5.24
CA THR A 40 -0.57 -38.69 4.06
C THR A 40 -1.96 -38.10 4.32
N LYS A 41 -2.58 -38.37 5.47
CA LYS A 41 -3.88 -37.78 5.83
C LYS A 41 -3.81 -36.25 6.05
N VAL A 42 -2.70 -35.73 6.58
CA VAL A 42 -2.51 -34.27 6.75
C VAL A 42 -2.27 -33.61 5.40
N VAL A 43 -1.45 -34.20 4.53
CA VAL A 43 -1.20 -33.70 3.17
C VAL A 43 -2.47 -33.77 2.31
N GLU A 44 -3.26 -34.84 2.37
CA GLU A 44 -4.55 -34.94 1.69
C GLU A 44 -5.58 -33.92 2.23
N ARG A 45 -5.65 -33.70 3.54
CA ARG A 45 -6.49 -32.63 4.12
C ARG A 45 -6.04 -31.24 3.75
N CYS A 46 -4.75 -31.00 3.56
CA CYS A 46 -4.24 -29.72 3.07
C CYS A 46 -4.45 -29.54 1.57
N SER A 47 -4.35 -30.63 0.76
CA SER A 47 -4.56 -30.59 -0.68
C SER A 47 -6.04 -30.55 -1.08
N SER A 48 -6.93 -31.19 -0.32
CA SER A 48 -8.37 -31.20 -0.57
C SER A 48 -9.08 -29.91 -0.13
N LYS A 49 -8.47 -29.08 0.69
CA LYS A 49 -8.90 -27.70 0.94
C LYS A 49 -8.31 -26.71 -0.08
N LYS A 50 -8.46 -26.96 -1.37
CA LYS A 50 -8.69 -25.86 -2.29
C LYS A 50 -10.02 -25.24 -1.86
N LYS A 51 -9.96 -24.39 -0.81
CA LYS A 51 -11.03 -23.43 -0.54
C LYS A 51 -11.21 -22.73 -1.87
N SER A 52 -12.35 -22.95 -2.52
CA SER A 52 -12.81 -22.06 -3.56
C SER A 52 -12.67 -20.66 -2.94
N VAL A 53 -11.69 -19.90 -3.39
CA VAL A 53 -11.60 -18.50 -3.01
C VAL A 53 -12.88 -17.92 -3.57
N LYS A 54 -13.91 -17.83 -2.72
CA LYS A 54 -15.14 -17.11 -3.06
C LYS A 54 -14.62 -15.78 -3.57
N LYS A 55 -14.82 -15.50 -4.87
CA LYS A 55 -14.52 -14.21 -5.47
C LYS A 55 -15.18 -13.19 -4.56
N ARG A 56 -14.39 -12.58 -3.65
CA ARG A 56 -14.95 -11.61 -2.71
C ARG A 56 -15.55 -10.50 -3.54
N SER A 57 -16.76 -10.13 -3.24
CA SER A 57 -17.45 -9.04 -3.92
C SER A 57 -16.54 -7.81 -3.99
N LYS A 58 -16.53 -7.13 -5.13
CA LYS A 58 -15.86 -5.83 -5.30
C LYS A 58 -16.60 -4.72 -4.55
N THR A 59 -17.80 -5.00 -4.05
CA THR A 59 -18.64 -4.06 -3.31
C THR A 59 -19.11 -4.64 -1.98
N ILE A 60 -19.35 -3.78 -0.99
CA ILE A 60 -19.96 -4.08 0.30
C ILE A 60 -21.04 -3.02 0.53
N ASP A 61 -22.29 -3.43 0.75
CA ASP A 61 -23.43 -2.54 0.97
C ASP A 61 -23.56 -1.44 -0.10
N GLY A 62 -23.34 -1.81 -1.37
CA GLY A 62 -23.38 -0.88 -2.50
C GLY A 62 -22.13 0.00 -2.67
N LYS A 63 -21.24 0.04 -1.68
CA LYS A 63 -19.98 0.80 -1.74
C LYS A 63 -18.86 -0.07 -2.32
N LEU A 64 -17.92 0.57 -3.00
CA LEU A 64 -16.71 -0.11 -3.48
C LEU A 64 -15.89 -0.61 -2.30
N ARG A 65 -15.39 -1.83 -2.40
CA ARG A 65 -14.39 -2.33 -1.48
C ARG A 65 -13.00 -2.05 -2.04
N VAL A 66 -12.28 -1.11 -1.44
CA VAL A 66 -10.93 -0.73 -1.84
C VAL A 66 -9.89 -1.24 -0.85
N GLY A 67 -8.67 -1.46 -1.33
CA GLY A 67 -7.54 -1.86 -0.49
C GLY A 67 -6.76 -0.66 0.05
N ALA A 68 -5.63 -0.92 0.71
CA ALA A 68 -4.70 0.12 1.15
C ALA A 68 -4.02 0.87 -0.02
N VAL A 69 -3.99 0.23 -1.20
CA VAL A 69 -3.48 0.78 -2.46
C VAL A 69 -4.39 0.31 -3.58
N GLU A 70 -4.76 1.21 -4.47
CA GLU A 70 -5.55 0.93 -5.67
C GLU A 70 -4.91 1.52 -6.92
N ASN A 71 -5.14 0.88 -8.06
CA ASN A 71 -4.71 1.43 -9.33
C ASN A 71 -5.77 2.43 -9.83
N ILE A 72 -5.34 3.67 -10.05
CA ILE A 72 -6.18 4.78 -10.49
C ILE A 72 -5.58 5.39 -11.74
N ARG A 73 -6.42 5.59 -12.75
CA ARG A 73 -6.06 6.25 -13.99
C ARG A 73 -6.55 7.69 -13.99
N LEU A 74 -5.65 8.62 -14.26
CA LEU A 74 -5.97 10.00 -14.57
C LEU A 74 -6.46 10.05 -16.03
N VAL A 75 -7.71 10.47 -16.23
CA VAL A 75 -8.39 10.25 -17.52
C VAL A 75 -7.82 11.13 -18.63
N LYS A 76 -7.63 12.43 -18.33
CA LYS A 76 -7.10 13.40 -19.29
C LYS A 76 -5.64 13.13 -19.63
N GLU A 77 -4.84 12.80 -18.65
CA GLU A 77 -3.40 12.52 -18.76
C GLU A 77 -3.12 11.14 -19.36
N LYS A 78 -4.08 10.23 -19.30
CA LYS A 78 -3.97 8.82 -19.72
C LYS A 78 -2.90 8.02 -18.97
N ILE A 79 -2.55 8.47 -17.77
CA ILE A 79 -1.54 7.85 -16.92
C ILE A 79 -2.23 7.13 -15.76
N ALA A 80 -1.74 5.94 -15.40
CA ALA A 80 -2.22 5.19 -14.25
C ALA A 80 -1.16 5.16 -13.15
N TYR A 81 -1.60 5.33 -11.90
CA TYR A 81 -0.79 5.28 -10.70
C TYR A 81 -1.33 4.26 -9.71
N ASP A 82 -0.43 3.64 -8.99
CA ASP A 82 -0.78 3.01 -7.72
C ASP A 82 -0.98 4.12 -6.69
N ALA A 83 -2.24 4.35 -6.32
CA ALA A 83 -2.65 5.39 -5.39
C ALA A 83 -2.75 4.83 -3.97
N ARG A 84 -2.23 5.56 -2.98
CA ARG A 84 -2.44 5.27 -1.56
C ARG A 84 -3.87 5.65 -1.17
N ILE A 85 -4.59 4.73 -0.59
CA ILE A 85 -5.89 5.00 0.04
C ILE A 85 -5.62 5.41 1.50
N ASP A 86 -5.97 6.66 1.84
CA ASP A 86 -5.60 7.25 3.14
C ASP A 86 -6.84 7.83 3.85
N THR A 87 -7.34 7.08 4.81
CA THR A 87 -8.49 7.50 5.63
C THR A 87 -8.13 8.57 6.67
N GLY A 88 -6.84 8.85 6.88
CA GLY A 88 -6.35 9.93 7.74
C GLY A 88 -6.31 11.29 7.04
N ALA A 89 -6.19 11.31 5.71
CA ALA A 89 -6.15 12.52 4.93
C ALA A 89 -7.57 13.03 4.59
N ASP A 90 -7.82 14.33 4.73
CA ASP A 90 -9.10 14.93 4.34
C ASP A 90 -9.26 14.99 2.84
N PHE A 91 -8.23 15.44 2.13
CA PHE A 91 -8.24 15.70 0.69
C PHE A 91 -7.40 14.70 -0.07
N SER A 92 -7.76 14.46 -1.33
CA SER A 92 -6.93 13.74 -2.28
C SER A 92 -5.80 14.65 -2.78
N SER A 93 -4.66 14.08 -3.13
CA SER A 93 -3.51 14.83 -3.64
C SER A 93 -2.78 14.10 -4.76
N VAL A 94 -2.23 14.87 -5.70
CA VAL A 94 -1.40 14.38 -6.80
C VAL A 94 -0.01 15.02 -6.72
N GLY A 95 1.01 14.20 -6.89
CA GLY A 95 2.40 14.61 -6.99
C GLY A 95 2.65 15.26 -8.35
N VAL A 96 3.16 16.47 -8.30
CA VAL A 96 3.42 17.28 -9.49
C VAL A 96 4.75 18.01 -9.41
N TYR A 97 5.28 18.36 -10.56
CA TYR A 97 6.54 19.08 -10.73
C TYR A 97 6.32 20.32 -11.59
N ASN A 98 7.24 21.28 -11.50
CA ASN A 98 7.28 22.45 -12.36
C ASN A 98 5.97 23.26 -12.35
N ILE A 99 5.39 23.47 -11.16
CA ILE A 99 4.14 24.22 -11.00
C ILE A 99 4.34 25.68 -11.39
N LYS A 100 3.48 26.18 -12.28
CA LYS A 100 3.41 27.58 -12.66
C LYS A 100 1.96 28.01 -12.77
N THR A 101 1.61 29.09 -12.09
CA THR A 101 0.31 29.73 -12.20
C THR A 101 0.35 30.80 -13.27
N PHE A 102 -0.76 31.01 -13.95
CA PHE A 102 -0.93 32.05 -14.97
C PHE A 102 -2.42 32.39 -15.11
N GLU A 103 -2.70 33.52 -15.73
CA GLU A 103 -4.06 33.94 -16.03
C GLU A 103 -4.38 33.64 -17.50
N ARG A 104 -5.61 33.19 -17.73
CA ARG A 104 -6.18 32.97 -19.06
C ARG A 104 -7.68 33.32 -19.01
N ASP A 105 -8.13 34.22 -19.86
CA ASP A 105 -9.52 34.64 -19.98
C ASP A 105 -10.10 35.11 -18.65
N SER A 106 -9.33 35.86 -17.87
CA SER A 106 -9.68 36.34 -16.50
C SER A 106 -9.91 35.24 -15.48
N GLU A 107 -9.44 34.02 -15.75
CA GLU A 107 -9.43 32.89 -14.81
C GLU A 107 -8.00 32.52 -14.45
N ASN A 108 -7.81 32.09 -13.19
CA ASN A 108 -6.52 31.58 -12.73
C ASN A 108 -6.33 30.13 -13.14
N TRP A 109 -5.22 29.87 -13.79
CA TRP A 109 -4.83 28.56 -14.28
C TRP A 109 -3.51 28.11 -13.66
N VAL A 110 -3.32 26.80 -13.58
CA VAL A 110 -2.06 26.18 -13.19
C VAL A 110 -1.56 25.24 -14.28
N ARG A 111 -0.27 25.31 -14.54
CA ARG A 111 0.48 24.39 -15.41
C ARG A 111 1.46 23.59 -14.57
N PHE A 112 1.55 22.27 -14.80
CA PHE A 112 2.46 21.38 -14.10
C PHE A 112 2.84 20.19 -14.97
N SER A 113 3.84 19.41 -14.55
CA SER A 113 4.16 18.10 -15.10
C SER A 113 3.95 17.00 -14.04
N LEU A 114 3.77 15.75 -14.50
CA LEU A 114 3.62 14.57 -13.64
C LEU A 114 4.95 13.79 -13.50
N GLN A 115 6.00 14.26 -14.17
CA GLN A 115 7.35 13.70 -14.13
C GLN A 115 8.34 14.83 -13.91
N ASP A 116 9.44 14.53 -13.23
CA ASP A 116 10.53 15.47 -12.99
C ASP A 116 11.50 15.44 -14.19
N ASP A 117 11.00 15.95 -15.32
CA ASP A 117 11.75 16.05 -16.57
C ASP A 117 11.33 17.33 -17.29
N ASP A 118 12.29 18.08 -17.80
CA ASP A 118 12.02 19.30 -18.55
C ASP A 118 11.31 19.05 -19.88
N ALA A 119 11.49 17.87 -20.47
CA ALA A 119 10.79 17.41 -21.68
C ALA A 119 9.42 16.79 -21.37
N ALA A 120 9.05 16.64 -20.09
CA ALA A 120 7.79 16.02 -19.70
C ALA A 120 6.58 16.80 -20.23
N THR A 121 5.53 16.05 -20.58
CA THR A 121 4.25 16.63 -20.97
C THR A 121 3.71 17.51 -19.86
N ARG A 122 3.33 18.74 -20.22
CA ARG A 122 2.74 19.71 -19.30
C ARG A 122 1.23 19.69 -19.43
N PHE A 123 0.56 19.70 -18.29
CA PHE A 123 -0.88 19.72 -18.17
C PHE A 123 -1.35 21.06 -17.60
N GLU A 124 -2.47 21.54 -18.08
CA GLU A 124 -3.08 22.81 -17.65
C GLU A 124 -4.48 22.57 -17.14
N TYR A 125 -4.77 23.22 -16.02
CA TYR A 125 -6.08 23.16 -15.36
C TYR A 125 -6.48 24.53 -14.81
N PRO A 126 -7.76 24.87 -14.85
CA PRO A 126 -8.26 25.99 -14.08
C PRO A 126 -8.07 25.70 -12.58
N ILE A 127 -7.66 26.70 -11.83
CA ILE A 127 -7.57 26.61 -10.37
C ILE A 127 -9.00 26.60 -9.81
N PHE A 128 -9.32 25.56 -9.04
CA PHE A 128 -10.62 25.47 -8.37
C PHE A 128 -10.63 26.24 -7.07
N ASP A 129 -9.59 26.08 -6.25
CA ASP A 129 -9.41 26.78 -4.98
C ASP A 129 -7.92 26.77 -4.58
N THR A 130 -7.59 27.56 -3.57
CA THR A 130 -6.28 27.51 -2.90
C THR A 130 -6.51 27.36 -1.41
N ILE A 131 -6.15 26.19 -0.89
CA ILE A 131 -6.34 25.85 0.51
C ILE A 131 -5.05 25.96 1.30
N ARG A 132 -5.16 26.40 2.57
CA ARG A 132 -4.05 26.38 3.50
C ARG A 132 -4.06 25.09 4.30
N ILE A 133 -3.01 24.30 4.17
CA ILE A 133 -2.88 23.04 4.91
C ILE A 133 -1.76 23.14 5.94
N LYS A 134 -1.93 22.41 7.03
CA LYS A 134 -0.89 22.24 8.04
C LYS A 134 0.07 21.14 7.57
N VAL A 135 1.34 21.50 7.35
CA VAL A 135 2.39 20.58 6.90
C VAL A 135 3.11 19.96 8.11
N SER A 136 3.32 20.75 9.16
CA SER A 136 3.91 20.31 10.42
C SER A 136 3.21 21.00 11.61
N SER A 137 3.72 20.80 12.82
CA SER A 137 3.19 21.48 14.02
C SER A 137 3.29 23.01 13.93
N THR A 138 4.25 23.53 13.17
CA THR A 138 4.60 24.95 13.08
C THR A 138 4.45 25.54 11.68
N GLU A 139 4.31 24.71 10.64
CA GLU A 139 4.31 25.15 9.25
C GLU A 139 2.98 24.92 8.56
N THR A 140 2.53 25.92 7.80
CA THR A 140 1.40 25.83 6.87
C THR A 140 1.88 26.10 5.46
N ALA A 141 1.28 25.44 4.48
CA ALA A 141 1.53 25.69 3.06
C ALA A 141 0.23 25.88 2.32
N ASP A 142 0.22 26.82 1.40
CA ASP A 142 -0.90 27.00 0.47
C ASP A 142 -0.78 25.94 -0.64
N ARG A 143 -1.88 25.24 -0.92
CA ARG A 143 -1.97 24.25 -1.98
C ARG A 143 -3.09 24.58 -2.95
N ILE A 144 -2.75 24.52 -4.21
CA ILE A 144 -3.69 24.69 -5.31
C ILE A 144 -4.56 23.45 -5.43
N GLU A 145 -5.85 23.63 -5.52
CA GLU A 145 -6.83 22.59 -5.83
C GLU A 145 -7.30 22.68 -7.27
N ILE A 146 -7.40 21.53 -7.91
CA ILE A 146 -7.92 21.37 -9.26
C ILE A 146 -8.98 20.28 -9.31
N LYS A 147 -9.81 20.27 -10.34
CA LYS A 147 -10.76 19.20 -10.62
C LYS A 147 -10.21 18.27 -11.70
N MET A 148 -10.06 16.99 -11.37
CA MET A 148 -9.58 15.95 -12.27
C MET A 148 -10.61 14.84 -12.45
N ASP A 149 -10.66 14.27 -13.64
CA ASP A 149 -11.41 13.04 -13.89
C ASP A 149 -10.51 11.84 -13.65
N ILE A 150 -10.97 10.90 -12.83
CA ILE A 150 -10.24 9.67 -12.54
C ILE A 150 -11.06 8.43 -12.88
N GLU A 151 -10.37 7.32 -13.09
CA GLU A 151 -10.99 6.01 -13.29
C GLU A 151 -10.42 5.02 -12.27
N MET A 152 -11.31 4.33 -11.56
CA MET A 152 -10.97 3.26 -10.62
C MET A 152 -11.95 2.08 -10.82
N GLY A 153 -11.39 0.88 -11.00
CA GLY A 153 -12.20 -0.33 -11.18
C GLY A 153 -13.07 -0.37 -12.44
N GLY A 154 -12.74 0.45 -13.44
CA GLY A 154 -13.53 0.61 -14.67
C GLY A 154 -14.68 1.63 -14.55
N VAL A 155 -14.80 2.31 -13.41
CA VAL A 155 -15.77 3.39 -13.19
C VAL A 155 -15.06 4.72 -13.26
N LYS A 156 -15.62 5.68 -14.03
CA LYS A 156 -15.11 7.03 -14.13
C LYS A 156 -15.82 7.96 -13.13
N TYR A 157 -15.01 8.68 -12.36
CA TYR A 157 -15.43 9.69 -11.41
C TYR A 157 -14.99 11.04 -11.92
N LYS A 158 -15.97 11.90 -12.28
CA LYS A 158 -15.71 13.22 -12.86
C LYS A 158 -15.52 14.27 -11.78
N ASN A 159 -14.75 15.30 -12.12
CA ASN A 159 -14.58 16.52 -11.30
C ASN A 159 -14.15 16.26 -9.86
N GLN A 160 -13.28 15.27 -9.65
CA GLN A 160 -12.76 14.97 -8.31
C GLN A 160 -11.72 16.03 -7.92
N ILE A 161 -11.80 16.54 -6.69
CA ILE A 161 -10.90 17.58 -6.19
C ILE A 161 -9.58 16.92 -5.74
N PHE A 162 -8.48 17.46 -6.28
CA PHE A 162 -7.12 17.11 -5.91
C PHE A 162 -6.31 18.35 -5.59
N ASN A 163 -5.59 18.33 -4.48
CA ASN A 163 -4.56 19.32 -4.26
C ASN A 163 -3.24 18.90 -4.92
N LEU A 164 -2.54 19.89 -5.48
CA LEU A 164 -1.22 19.71 -6.05
C LEU A 164 -0.17 19.74 -4.93
N ALA A 165 0.71 18.76 -4.91
CA ALA A 165 1.72 18.62 -3.86
C ALA A 165 3.05 18.16 -4.43
N ASP A 166 4.14 18.56 -3.81
CA ASP A 166 5.41 17.85 -3.98
C ASP A 166 5.34 16.50 -3.25
N ARG A 167 5.41 15.44 -4.02
CA ARG A 167 5.43 14.06 -3.53
C ARG A 167 6.65 13.29 -4.03
N SER A 168 7.67 13.97 -4.51
CA SER A 168 8.89 13.41 -5.09
C SER A 168 9.59 12.42 -4.14
N HIS A 169 9.58 12.72 -2.85
CA HIS A 169 10.16 11.91 -1.79
C HIS A 169 9.23 10.78 -1.29
N LEU A 170 8.00 10.69 -1.80
CA LEU A 170 7.01 9.72 -1.35
C LEU A 170 6.87 8.56 -2.34
N LYS A 171 6.61 7.37 -1.80
CA LYS A 171 6.42 6.15 -2.58
C LYS A 171 5.25 6.23 -3.57
N TYR A 172 4.18 6.94 -3.20
CA TYR A 172 2.97 7.04 -3.99
C TYR A 172 2.76 8.47 -4.45
N GLN A 173 2.75 8.70 -5.75
CA GLN A 173 2.50 10.00 -6.36
C GLN A 173 1.03 10.41 -6.27
N LEU A 174 0.12 9.47 -6.06
CA LEU A 174 -1.30 9.73 -5.91
C LEU A 174 -1.79 9.25 -4.55
N LEU A 175 -2.59 10.07 -3.88
CA LEU A 175 -3.25 9.78 -2.62
C LEU A 175 -4.73 10.08 -2.73
N ILE A 176 -5.56 9.17 -2.26
CA ILE A 176 -7.01 9.32 -2.20
C ILE A 176 -7.43 9.51 -0.75
N GLY A 177 -7.98 10.67 -0.46
CA GLY A 177 -8.44 11.09 0.86
C GLY A 177 -9.93 10.85 1.10
N ARG A 178 -10.38 11.25 2.31
CA ARG A 178 -11.78 11.07 2.75
C ARG A 178 -12.80 11.81 1.89
N SER A 179 -12.43 12.95 1.30
CA SER A 179 -13.32 13.71 0.41
C SER A 179 -13.86 12.87 -0.75
N PHE A 180 -13.04 11.92 -1.25
CA PHE A 180 -13.46 10.95 -2.26
C PHE A 180 -14.10 9.70 -1.63
N LEU A 181 -13.53 9.17 -0.55
CA LEU A 181 -13.88 7.85 -0.02
C LEU A 181 -15.24 7.81 0.69
N ARG A 182 -15.66 8.91 1.33
CA ARG A 182 -16.75 8.98 2.32
C ARG A 182 -18.01 8.20 1.94
N ASP A 183 -18.53 8.42 0.74
CA ASP A 183 -19.80 7.81 0.31
C ASP A 183 -19.62 6.74 -0.76
N ILE A 184 -18.38 6.56 -1.25
CA ILE A 184 -18.05 5.71 -2.40
C ILE A 184 -17.49 4.37 -1.96
N ALA A 185 -16.68 4.32 -0.89
CA ALA A 185 -15.84 3.16 -0.61
C ALA A 185 -15.80 2.72 0.85
N VAL A 186 -15.56 1.42 1.04
CA VAL A 186 -15.14 0.79 2.31
C VAL A 186 -13.70 0.31 2.15
N VAL A 187 -12.84 0.68 3.08
CA VAL A 187 -11.39 0.41 3.00
C VAL A 187 -11.05 -0.87 3.76
N ASP A 188 -10.47 -1.84 3.05
CA ASP A 188 -9.88 -3.05 3.63
C ASP A 188 -8.35 -2.92 3.60
N VAL A 189 -7.77 -2.45 4.69
CA VAL A 189 -6.32 -2.18 4.80
C VAL A 189 -5.44 -3.43 4.65
N SER A 190 -6.02 -4.63 4.79
CA SER A 190 -5.31 -5.90 4.62
C SER A 190 -5.09 -6.27 3.14
N ARG A 191 -5.67 -5.53 2.21
CA ARG A 191 -5.70 -5.83 0.78
C ARG A 191 -5.08 -4.70 -0.05
N ARG A 192 -4.83 -5.01 -1.31
CA ARG A 192 -4.32 -4.08 -2.32
C ARG A 192 -4.93 -4.41 -3.68
N ASN A 193 -5.12 -3.41 -4.52
CA ASN A 193 -5.52 -3.57 -5.91
C ASN A 193 -6.79 -4.43 -6.08
N LEU A 194 -7.81 -4.18 -5.25
CA LEU A 194 -9.09 -4.87 -5.32
C LEU A 194 -9.92 -4.43 -6.54
N GLN A 195 -9.70 -3.19 -7.00
CA GLN A 195 -10.41 -2.53 -8.08
C GLN A 195 -9.61 -2.52 -9.41
N ARG A 196 -8.70 -3.48 -9.62
CA ARG A 196 -8.00 -3.58 -10.90
C ARG A 196 -9.00 -3.70 -12.05
N PRO A 197 -8.82 -2.94 -13.14
CA PRO A 197 -9.56 -3.18 -14.37
C PRO A 197 -9.28 -4.61 -14.85
N LYS A 198 -10.28 -5.23 -15.47
CA LYS A 198 -10.13 -6.55 -16.10
C LYS A 198 -9.32 -6.44 -17.37
#